data_49088a2cecfa0d3c6d5fa0b3849d077c
#
_entry.id   49088a2cecfa0d3c6d5fa0b3849d077c
#
_cell.length_a   1.000
_cell.length_b   1.000
_cell.length_c   1.000
_cell.angle_alpha   90.00
_cell.angle_beta   90.00
_cell.angle_gamma   90.00
#
_symmetry.space_group_name_H-M   'P 1'
#
loop_
_entity.id
_entity.type
_entity.pdbx_description
1 polymer ?
#
loop_
_entity_poly.entity_id
_entity_poly.type
_entity_poly.pdbx_seq_one_letter_code
_entity_poly.pdbx_strand_id
1 'polypeptide(L)'
;MSSATTEKAPTAFESEVVTRSIVQDVILPGGAGTLALVTLDNGFDHTKPNTFGPATIAGLQEVIDTLAARAASGDIAAVGITGKPFIFAVGADLTGVPLVRTREQALEIAQAGHQAFASIMDLPVPTFAFVNGAAMGGGVEIALACDYRTISSAVPAVALPECFLGLVPGWGGCWLLPNLVGPAKAVTMIIENPLNTNRVTKG
;
A
#
# COMPACT_ATOMS: atom_id res chain seq x y z
N MET A 1 12.75 -18.76 46.56
CA MET A 1 11.59 -18.34 45.77
C MET A 1 12.15 -17.68 44.54
N SER A 2 12.22 -18.44 43.42
CA SER A 2 12.74 -17.98 42.15
C SER A 2 11.57 -17.30 41.39
N SER A 3 11.68 -16.00 41.14
CA SER A 3 10.74 -15.28 40.30
C SER A 3 11.01 -15.68 38.84
N ALA A 4 10.18 -16.51 38.28
CA ALA A 4 10.16 -16.76 36.83
C ALA A 4 9.71 -15.46 36.13
N THR A 5 10.64 -14.77 35.54
CA THR A 5 10.35 -13.71 34.58
C THR A 5 9.68 -14.39 33.37
N THR A 6 8.39 -14.19 33.24
CA THR A 6 7.63 -14.60 32.03
C THR A 6 8.12 -13.71 30.90
N GLU A 7 9.03 -14.22 30.09
CA GLU A 7 9.44 -13.60 28.84
C GLU A 7 8.19 -13.58 27.92
N LYS A 8 7.68 -12.38 27.66
CA LYS A 8 6.52 -12.16 26.80
C LYS A 8 6.94 -12.61 25.40
N ALA A 9 6.26 -13.60 24.84
CA ALA A 9 6.51 -14.01 23.45
C ALA A 9 6.48 -12.77 22.53
N PRO A 10 7.45 -12.62 21.61
CA PRO A 10 7.48 -11.47 20.70
C PRO A 10 6.16 -11.39 19.93
N THR A 11 5.60 -10.19 19.86
CA THR A 11 4.41 -9.93 19.01
C THR A 11 4.83 -10.06 17.56
N ALA A 12 3.92 -10.51 16.69
CA ALA A 12 4.19 -10.91 15.31
C ALA A 12 4.90 -9.86 14.43
N PHE A 13 5.07 -8.61 14.92
CA PHE A 13 5.60 -7.49 14.11
C PHE A 13 6.58 -6.59 14.88
N GLU A 14 7.22 -7.08 15.95
CA GLU A 14 8.23 -6.31 16.70
C GLU A 14 9.45 -5.90 15.85
N SER A 15 9.63 -6.49 14.65
CA SER A 15 10.71 -6.18 13.71
C SER A 15 10.26 -5.42 12.47
N GLU A 16 9.02 -4.89 12.45
CA GLU A 16 8.52 -4.15 11.30
C GLU A 16 9.42 -2.94 10.98
N VAL A 17 9.82 -2.83 9.72
CA VAL A 17 10.41 -1.60 9.17
C VAL A 17 9.26 -0.69 8.74
N VAL A 18 8.88 0.22 9.62
CA VAL A 18 7.73 1.09 9.41
C VAL A 18 7.95 2.02 8.21
N THR A 19 7.05 1.93 7.22
CA THR A 19 6.94 2.90 6.15
C THR A 19 6.07 4.08 6.62
N ARG A 20 6.67 5.26 6.69
CA ARG A 20 5.97 6.48 7.11
C ARG A 20 5.24 7.11 5.94
N SER A 21 4.07 7.68 6.21
CA SER A 21 3.31 8.50 5.28
C SER A 21 3.64 9.98 5.55
N ILE A 22 4.61 10.52 4.80
CA ILE A 22 5.12 11.88 4.98
C ILE A 22 4.31 12.83 4.09
N VAL A 23 3.62 13.81 4.70
CA VAL A 23 2.77 14.77 3.98
C VAL A 23 3.54 16.04 3.69
N GLN A 24 3.47 16.51 2.44
CA GLN A 24 4.01 17.78 2.00
C GLN A 24 2.95 18.51 1.17
N ASP A 25 2.74 19.79 1.46
CA ASP A 25 1.84 20.63 0.69
C ASP A 25 2.52 21.17 -0.58
N VAL A 26 1.86 21.00 -1.71
CA VAL A 26 2.29 21.50 -3.02
C VAL A 26 1.23 22.46 -3.55
N ILE A 27 1.58 23.73 -3.71
CA ILE A 27 0.69 24.73 -4.30
C ILE A 27 0.53 24.46 -5.78
N LEU A 28 -0.70 24.23 -6.20
CA LEU A 28 -1.03 23.98 -7.59
C LEU A 28 -1.04 25.27 -8.42
N PRO A 29 -0.60 25.23 -9.68
CA PRO A 29 -0.59 26.41 -10.54
C PRO A 29 -2.00 26.89 -10.86
N GLY A 30 -2.11 28.16 -11.24
CA GLY A 30 -3.39 28.75 -11.68
C GLY A 30 -4.44 28.93 -10.57
N GLY A 31 -4.04 28.85 -9.31
CA GLY A 31 -4.98 28.99 -8.18
C GLY A 31 -5.85 27.73 -7.96
N ALA A 32 -5.43 26.57 -8.47
CA ALA A 32 -6.17 25.31 -8.32
C ALA A 32 -6.15 24.74 -6.89
N GLY A 33 -5.54 25.44 -5.94
CA GLY A 33 -5.50 25.05 -4.53
C GLY A 33 -4.21 24.32 -4.13
N THR A 34 -4.31 23.54 -3.07
CA THR A 34 -3.17 22.79 -2.48
C THR A 34 -3.35 21.29 -2.71
N LEU A 35 -2.33 20.64 -3.24
CA LEU A 35 -2.20 19.18 -3.24
C LEU A 35 -1.47 18.74 -1.98
N ALA A 36 -2.08 17.92 -1.14
CA ALA A 36 -1.37 17.20 -0.09
C ALA A 36 -0.68 15.97 -0.70
N LEU A 37 0.63 16.05 -0.87
CA LEU A 37 1.44 14.94 -1.40
C LEU A 37 1.93 14.06 -0.25
N VAL A 38 1.47 12.81 -0.23
CA VAL A 38 1.89 11.77 0.71
C VAL A 38 3.02 10.99 0.09
N THR A 39 4.20 11.02 0.71
CA THR A 39 5.34 10.19 0.31
C THR A 39 5.48 9.00 1.25
N LEU A 40 5.40 7.79 0.70
CA LEU A 40 5.68 6.56 1.42
C LEU A 40 7.19 6.37 1.52
N ASP A 41 7.74 6.41 2.74
CA ASP A 41 9.18 6.29 2.95
C ASP A 41 9.50 5.61 4.30
N ASN A 42 10.28 4.55 4.25
CA ASN A 42 10.77 3.84 5.44
C ASN A 42 12.15 4.33 5.93
N GLY A 43 12.68 5.40 5.33
CA GLY A 43 13.96 6.00 5.72
C GLY A 43 15.21 5.26 5.23
N PHE A 44 15.06 4.17 4.48
CA PHE A 44 16.15 3.43 3.85
C PHE A 44 16.22 3.74 2.35
N ASP A 45 17.31 3.36 1.70
CA ASP A 45 17.44 3.44 0.25
C ASP A 45 16.54 2.41 -0.47
N HIS A 46 16.67 2.31 -1.79
CA HIS A 46 15.84 1.44 -2.63
C HIS A 46 16.09 -0.07 -2.40
N THR A 47 17.15 -0.47 -1.71
CA THR A 47 17.43 -1.89 -1.40
C THR A 47 16.52 -2.43 -0.31
N LYS A 48 15.95 -1.54 0.52
CA LYS A 48 14.88 -1.90 1.46
C LYS A 48 13.56 -1.29 1.00
N PRO A 49 12.67 -2.09 0.42
CA PRO A 49 11.41 -1.57 -0.14
C PRO A 49 10.46 -1.07 0.95
N ASN A 50 9.53 -0.18 0.55
CA ASN A 50 8.39 0.18 1.36
C ASN A 50 7.42 -0.98 1.44
N THR A 51 7.04 -1.39 2.63
CA THR A 51 6.06 -2.45 2.89
C THR A 51 4.97 -1.95 3.85
N PHE A 52 3.86 -2.67 3.89
CA PHE A 52 2.72 -2.38 4.76
C PHE A 52 2.64 -3.45 5.86
N GLY A 53 3.14 -3.14 7.04
CA GLY A 53 2.88 -3.88 8.27
C GLY A 53 1.82 -3.16 9.11
N PRO A 54 1.45 -3.70 10.27
CA PRO A 54 0.40 -3.13 11.12
C PRO A 54 0.67 -1.68 11.56
N ALA A 55 1.90 -1.35 11.93
CA ALA A 55 2.25 0.02 12.32
C ALA A 55 2.25 0.98 11.13
N THR A 56 2.68 0.53 9.95
CA THR A 56 2.58 1.28 8.70
C THR A 56 1.13 1.56 8.33
N ILE A 57 0.25 0.56 8.41
CA ILE A 57 -1.18 0.69 8.09
C ILE A 57 -1.86 1.65 9.08
N ALA A 58 -1.57 1.53 10.38
CA ALA A 58 -2.11 2.43 11.39
C ALA A 58 -1.68 3.89 11.14
N GLY A 59 -0.40 4.13 10.87
CA GLY A 59 0.11 5.46 10.57
C GLY A 59 -0.45 6.03 9.24
N LEU A 60 -0.69 5.18 8.24
CA LEU A 60 -1.37 5.59 7.01
C LEU A 60 -2.81 6.02 7.30
N GLN A 61 -3.55 5.26 8.11
CA GLN A 61 -4.93 5.59 8.48
C GLN A 61 -5.00 6.93 9.19
N GLU A 62 -4.12 7.20 10.17
CA GLU A 62 -4.06 8.50 10.87
C GLU A 62 -3.82 9.67 9.91
N VAL A 63 -2.96 9.48 8.91
CA VAL A 63 -2.72 10.49 7.87
C VAL A 63 -3.96 10.68 7.00
N ILE A 64 -4.63 9.60 6.56
CA ILE A 64 -5.85 9.70 5.76
C ILE A 64 -6.95 10.43 6.53
N ASP A 65 -7.15 10.13 7.82
CA ASP A 65 -8.15 10.80 8.66
C ASP A 65 -7.86 12.31 8.78
N THR A 66 -6.58 12.68 8.92
CA THR A 66 -6.14 14.08 8.92
C THR A 66 -6.44 14.75 7.57
N LEU A 67 -6.14 14.08 6.46
CA LEU A 67 -6.39 14.59 5.11
C LEU A 67 -7.88 14.73 4.82
N ALA A 68 -8.71 13.79 5.31
CA ALA A 68 -10.17 13.89 5.20
C ALA A 68 -10.70 15.15 5.89
N ALA A 69 -10.21 15.46 7.10
CA ALA A 69 -10.58 16.68 7.81
C ALA A 69 -10.13 17.96 7.08
N ARG A 70 -8.90 17.96 6.52
CA ARG A 70 -8.35 19.08 5.73
C ARG A 70 -9.14 19.28 4.42
N ALA A 71 -9.52 18.19 3.77
CA ALA A 71 -10.33 18.24 2.56
C ALA A 71 -11.75 18.78 2.84
N ALA A 72 -12.38 18.31 3.92
CA ALA A 72 -13.70 18.78 4.32
C ALA A 72 -13.73 20.27 4.70
N SER A 73 -12.63 20.81 5.22
CA SER A 73 -12.49 22.23 5.52
C SER A 73 -12.12 23.11 4.30
N GLY A 74 -11.81 22.48 3.15
CA GLY A 74 -11.35 23.18 1.95
C GLY A 74 -9.89 23.64 2.00
N ASP A 75 -9.10 23.14 2.96
CA ASP A 75 -7.67 23.45 3.09
C ASP A 75 -6.84 22.81 1.97
N ILE A 76 -7.26 21.64 1.48
CA ILE A 76 -6.64 20.96 0.35
C ILE A 76 -7.64 20.70 -0.77
N ALA A 77 -7.17 20.76 -2.01
CA ALA A 77 -7.97 20.53 -3.22
C ALA A 77 -7.78 19.13 -3.82
N ALA A 78 -6.72 18.43 -3.44
CA ALA A 78 -6.41 17.09 -3.92
C ALA A 78 -5.43 16.38 -2.96
N VAL A 79 -5.38 15.05 -3.06
CA VAL A 79 -4.38 14.21 -2.39
C VAL A 79 -3.58 13.45 -3.44
N GLY A 80 -2.25 13.46 -3.32
CA GLY A 80 -1.34 12.65 -4.12
C GLY A 80 -0.61 11.64 -3.26
N ILE A 81 -0.40 10.43 -3.76
CA ILE A 81 0.40 9.40 -3.10
C ILE A 81 1.56 9.01 -4.01
N THR A 82 2.76 9.04 -3.48
CA THR A 82 3.98 8.60 -4.17
C THR A 82 4.87 7.81 -3.22
N GLY A 83 5.93 7.19 -3.72
CA GLY A 83 6.92 6.51 -2.91
C GLY A 83 8.27 7.23 -2.92
N LYS A 84 9.20 6.73 -2.12
CA LYS A 84 10.60 7.14 -2.18
C LYS A 84 11.22 6.81 -3.54
N PRO A 85 12.42 7.34 -3.89
CA PRO A 85 13.05 7.06 -5.18
C PRO A 85 13.13 5.56 -5.51
N PHE A 86 12.68 5.19 -6.72
CA PHE A 86 12.67 3.84 -7.31
C PHE A 86 11.71 2.82 -6.69
N ILE A 87 11.08 3.13 -5.55
CA ILE A 87 10.14 2.24 -4.85
C ILE A 87 8.86 3.01 -4.54
N PHE A 88 7.74 2.60 -5.15
CA PHE A 88 6.43 3.10 -4.71
C PHE A 88 6.02 2.38 -3.43
N ALA A 89 5.62 1.11 -3.52
CA ALA A 89 5.43 0.18 -2.40
C ALA A 89 5.35 -1.26 -2.93
N VAL A 90 5.81 -2.25 -2.14
CA VAL A 90 5.90 -3.64 -2.61
C VAL A 90 5.05 -4.63 -1.81
N GLY A 91 3.95 -4.16 -1.25
CA GLY A 91 2.95 -5.02 -0.62
C GLY A 91 3.11 -5.17 0.88
N ALA A 92 2.47 -6.19 1.42
CA ALA A 92 2.46 -6.47 2.85
C ALA A 92 3.86 -6.79 3.40
N ASP A 93 4.10 -6.44 4.65
CA ASP A 93 5.27 -6.93 5.38
C ASP A 93 5.10 -8.43 5.68
N LEU A 94 5.84 -9.23 4.94
CA LEU A 94 5.76 -10.69 5.06
C LEU A 94 6.55 -11.24 6.27
N THR A 95 7.34 -10.43 6.97
CA THR A 95 8.16 -10.89 8.11
C THR A 95 7.31 -11.37 9.28
N GLY A 96 6.14 -10.79 9.47
CA GLY A 96 5.18 -11.17 10.51
C GLY A 96 4.26 -12.34 10.13
N VAL A 97 4.13 -12.67 8.84
CA VAL A 97 3.19 -13.72 8.37
C VAL A 97 3.43 -15.08 9.02
N PRO A 98 4.68 -15.57 9.19
CA PRO A 98 4.93 -16.85 9.88
C PRO A 98 4.50 -16.88 11.35
N LEU A 99 4.24 -15.72 11.95
CA LEU A 99 3.82 -15.59 13.36
C LEU A 99 2.30 -15.51 13.51
N VAL A 100 1.55 -15.37 12.42
CA VAL A 100 0.09 -15.46 12.41
C VAL A 100 -0.33 -16.91 12.67
N ARG A 101 -1.05 -17.16 13.76
CA ARG A 101 -1.39 -18.50 14.23
C ARG A 101 -2.88 -18.80 14.17
N THR A 102 -3.72 -17.79 14.16
CA THR A 102 -5.17 -17.97 14.19
C THR A 102 -5.84 -17.29 13.00
N ARG A 103 -7.05 -17.77 12.67
CA ARG A 103 -7.88 -17.17 11.65
C ARG A 103 -8.23 -15.72 11.98
N GLU A 104 -8.48 -15.45 13.26
CA GLU A 104 -8.83 -14.11 13.76
C GLU A 104 -7.70 -13.11 13.50
N GLN A 105 -6.45 -13.46 13.82
CA GLN A 105 -5.28 -12.63 13.54
C GLN A 105 -5.13 -12.35 12.03
N ALA A 106 -5.32 -13.37 11.19
CA ALA A 106 -5.27 -13.20 9.75
C ALA A 106 -6.37 -12.25 9.24
N LEU A 107 -7.57 -12.38 9.80
CA LEU A 107 -8.71 -11.54 9.46
C LEU A 107 -8.50 -10.08 9.88
N GLU A 108 -7.97 -9.83 11.08
CA GLU A 108 -7.64 -8.49 11.57
C GLU A 108 -6.65 -7.78 10.65
N ILE A 109 -5.57 -8.46 10.23
CA ILE A 109 -4.58 -7.91 9.28
C ILE A 109 -5.22 -7.58 7.92
N ALA A 110 -6.01 -8.51 7.39
CA ALA A 110 -6.68 -8.32 6.12
C ALA A 110 -7.68 -7.15 6.18
N GLN A 111 -8.47 -7.05 7.25
CA GLN A 111 -9.44 -5.98 7.45
C GLN A 111 -8.78 -4.61 7.64
N ALA A 112 -7.70 -4.53 8.43
CA ALA A 112 -7.00 -3.27 8.67
C ALA A 112 -6.47 -2.66 7.37
N GLY A 113 -5.77 -3.43 6.54
CA GLY A 113 -5.26 -2.94 5.27
C GLY A 113 -6.38 -2.62 4.27
N HIS A 114 -7.42 -3.46 4.20
CA HIS A 114 -8.58 -3.17 3.35
C HIS A 114 -9.28 -1.87 3.75
N GLN A 115 -9.49 -1.65 5.05
CA GLN A 115 -10.13 -0.44 5.57
C GLN A 115 -9.30 0.81 5.29
N ALA A 116 -7.99 0.78 5.54
CA ALA A 116 -7.11 1.91 5.28
C ALA A 116 -7.11 2.31 3.81
N PHE A 117 -7.09 1.34 2.88
CA PHE A 117 -7.12 1.65 1.45
C PHE A 117 -8.52 2.10 0.99
N ALA A 118 -9.58 1.53 1.54
CA ALA A 118 -10.94 1.99 1.27
C ALA A 118 -11.16 3.44 1.71
N SER A 119 -10.55 3.86 2.84
CA SER A 119 -10.66 5.24 3.33
C SER A 119 -10.07 6.28 2.36
N ILE A 120 -9.13 5.87 1.48
CA ILE A 120 -8.62 6.75 0.41
C ILE A 120 -9.73 7.05 -0.60
N MET A 121 -10.56 6.06 -0.92
CA MET A 121 -11.69 6.21 -1.86
C MET A 121 -12.80 7.11 -1.32
N ASP A 122 -12.88 7.25 0.00
CA ASP A 122 -13.89 8.06 0.69
C ASP A 122 -13.46 9.53 0.87
N LEU A 123 -12.24 9.90 0.45
CA LEU A 123 -11.77 11.28 0.54
C LEU A 123 -12.61 12.20 -0.35
N PRO A 124 -13.08 13.36 0.18
CA PRO A 124 -13.99 14.24 -0.56
C PRO A 124 -13.27 15.16 -1.58
N VAL A 125 -12.06 14.80 -1.98
CA VAL A 125 -11.24 15.48 -2.98
C VAL A 125 -10.59 14.46 -3.91
N PRO A 126 -10.24 14.80 -5.16
CA PRO A 126 -9.58 13.90 -6.08
C PRO A 126 -8.28 13.32 -5.51
N THR A 127 -8.08 12.03 -5.71
CA THR A 127 -6.91 11.28 -5.26
C THR A 127 -6.07 10.79 -6.45
N PHE A 128 -4.74 10.92 -6.34
CA PHE A 128 -3.80 10.60 -7.41
C PHE A 128 -2.70 9.68 -6.90
N ALA A 129 -2.48 8.55 -7.56
CA ALA A 129 -1.29 7.73 -7.38
C ALA A 129 -0.22 8.12 -8.41
N PHE A 130 0.93 8.60 -7.93
CA PHE A 130 2.11 8.87 -8.74
C PHE A 130 3.10 7.71 -8.57
N VAL A 131 2.92 6.67 -9.38
CA VAL A 131 3.74 5.45 -9.28
C VAL A 131 5.11 5.72 -9.88
N ASN A 132 6.06 6.05 -9.02
CA ASN A 132 7.42 6.50 -9.36
C ASN A 132 8.47 5.38 -9.32
N GLY A 133 8.11 4.20 -8.87
CA GLY A 133 9.00 3.05 -8.70
C GLY A 133 8.24 1.74 -8.64
N ALA A 134 8.92 0.66 -8.24
CA ALA A 134 8.33 -0.67 -8.12
C ALA A 134 7.05 -0.64 -7.27
N ALA A 135 5.97 -1.23 -7.82
CA ALA A 135 4.68 -1.36 -7.16
C ALA A 135 4.20 -2.81 -7.25
N MET A 136 4.07 -3.48 -6.10
CA MET A 136 3.66 -4.88 -6.05
C MET A 136 2.61 -5.10 -4.95
N GLY A 137 1.70 -6.05 -5.16
CA GLY A 137 0.70 -6.42 -4.17
C GLY A 137 -0.06 -5.23 -3.63
N GLY A 138 -0.06 -5.03 -2.31
CA GLY A 138 -0.66 -3.86 -1.66
C GLY A 138 -0.18 -2.51 -2.20
N GLY A 139 1.01 -2.43 -2.80
CA GLY A 139 1.47 -1.23 -3.51
C GLY A 139 0.67 -0.94 -4.78
N VAL A 140 0.22 -1.97 -5.49
CA VAL A 140 -0.72 -1.81 -6.60
C VAL A 140 -2.12 -1.51 -6.06
N GLU A 141 -2.52 -2.15 -4.96
CA GLU A 141 -3.85 -2.00 -4.38
C GLU A 141 -4.09 -0.57 -3.86
N ILE A 142 -3.11 0.04 -3.19
CA ILE A 142 -3.23 1.47 -2.78
C ILE A 142 -3.30 2.40 -4.00
N ALA A 143 -2.56 2.09 -5.07
CA ALA A 143 -2.66 2.86 -6.31
C ALA A 143 -4.03 2.68 -6.98
N LEU A 144 -4.63 1.48 -6.91
CA LEU A 144 -5.98 1.22 -7.41
C LEU A 144 -7.05 1.94 -6.59
N ALA A 145 -6.84 2.16 -5.30
CA ALA A 145 -7.75 2.91 -4.43
C ALA A 145 -7.81 4.41 -4.74
N CYS A 146 -6.83 4.96 -5.44
CA CYS A 146 -6.88 6.35 -5.91
C CYS A 146 -7.79 6.49 -7.14
N ASP A 147 -8.38 7.70 -7.36
CA ASP A 147 -9.19 8.00 -8.54
C ASP A 147 -8.35 7.94 -9.82
N TYR A 148 -7.14 8.51 -9.78
CA TYR A 148 -6.25 8.62 -10.93
C TYR A 148 -4.88 8.01 -10.65
N ARG A 149 -4.25 7.47 -11.70
CA ARG A 149 -2.92 6.86 -11.64
C ARG A 149 -2.06 7.32 -12.78
N THR A 150 -0.83 7.72 -12.48
CA THR A 150 0.25 7.87 -13.47
C THR A 150 1.38 6.94 -13.11
N ILE A 151 1.95 6.28 -14.10
CA ILE A 151 3.05 5.33 -13.93
C ILE A 151 4.24 5.86 -14.72
N SER A 152 5.37 6.07 -14.06
CA SER A 152 6.60 6.46 -14.72
C SER A 152 7.05 5.37 -15.71
N SER A 153 7.51 5.75 -16.89
CA SER A 153 8.06 4.81 -17.87
C SER A 153 9.33 4.09 -17.37
N ALA A 154 9.94 4.58 -16.31
CA ALA A 154 11.11 3.97 -15.67
C ALA A 154 10.76 2.93 -14.58
N VAL A 155 9.46 2.69 -14.31
CA VAL A 155 9.04 1.71 -13.30
C VAL A 155 9.42 0.30 -13.74
N PRO A 156 10.22 -0.43 -12.93
CA PRO A 156 10.72 -1.74 -13.33
C PRO A 156 9.66 -2.84 -13.25
N ALA A 157 8.68 -2.71 -12.35
CA ALA A 157 7.66 -3.72 -12.12
C ALA A 157 6.37 -3.14 -11.54
N VAL A 158 5.24 -3.59 -12.08
CA VAL A 158 3.89 -3.44 -11.53
C VAL A 158 3.24 -4.81 -11.55
N ALA A 159 2.96 -5.41 -10.38
CA ALA A 159 2.49 -6.79 -10.30
C ALA A 159 1.60 -7.04 -9.08
N LEU A 160 0.74 -8.05 -9.18
CA LEU A 160 -0.04 -8.62 -8.07
C LEU A 160 0.42 -10.09 -7.87
N PRO A 161 1.53 -10.32 -7.13
CA PRO A 161 2.19 -11.62 -7.05
C PRO A 161 1.62 -12.55 -5.96
N GLU A 162 0.51 -12.21 -5.35
CA GLU A 162 -0.07 -12.87 -4.17
C GLU A 162 -0.27 -14.39 -4.38
N CYS A 163 -0.58 -14.82 -5.60
CA CYS A 163 -0.76 -16.23 -5.93
C CYS A 163 0.48 -17.11 -5.66
N PHE A 164 1.70 -16.55 -5.74
CA PHE A 164 2.92 -17.25 -5.35
C PHE A 164 2.96 -17.61 -3.86
N LEU A 165 2.23 -16.85 -3.06
CA LEU A 165 2.18 -17.02 -1.60
C LEU A 165 0.94 -17.81 -1.17
N GLY A 166 0.12 -18.30 -2.12
CA GLY A 166 -1.16 -18.91 -1.82
C GLY A 166 -2.21 -17.91 -1.30
N LEU A 167 -2.03 -16.63 -1.62
CA LEU A 167 -2.91 -15.53 -1.23
C LEU A 167 -3.63 -14.96 -2.46
N VAL A 168 -4.49 -13.98 -2.22
CA VAL A 168 -5.14 -13.15 -3.24
C VAL A 168 -4.92 -11.67 -2.89
N PRO A 169 -5.00 -10.73 -3.86
CA PRO A 169 -5.01 -9.29 -3.57
C PRO A 169 -6.21 -8.93 -2.70
N GLY A 170 -5.99 -8.90 -1.37
CA GLY A 170 -7.05 -8.84 -0.36
C GLY A 170 -7.42 -7.43 0.10
N TRP A 171 -6.65 -6.41 -0.29
CA TRP A 171 -6.87 -5.02 0.11
C TRP A 171 -7.60 -4.18 -0.94
N GLY A 172 -8.31 -4.86 -1.84
CA GLY A 172 -9.15 -4.25 -2.87
C GLY A 172 -8.81 -4.69 -4.28
N GLY A 173 -7.64 -5.27 -4.54
CA GLY A 173 -7.16 -5.60 -5.88
C GLY A 173 -8.07 -6.55 -6.65
N CYS A 174 -8.63 -7.57 -5.99
CA CYS A 174 -9.57 -8.51 -6.60
C CYS A 174 -10.91 -7.87 -7.02
N TRP A 175 -11.24 -6.70 -6.50
CA TRP A 175 -12.45 -5.96 -6.84
C TRP A 175 -12.16 -4.76 -7.75
N LEU A 176 -11.17 -3.94 -7.41
CA LEU A 176 -10.85 -2.71 -8.13
C LEU A 176 -10.27 -3.00 -9.52
N LEU A 177 -9.34 -3.96 -9.63
CA LEU A 177 -8.69 -4.25 -10.90
C LEU A 177 -9.65 -4.76 -11.97
N PRO A 178 -10.56 -5.74 -11.70
CA PRO A 178 -11.54 -6.18 -12.70
C PRO A 178 -12.47 -5.06 -13.18
N ASN A 179 -12.84 -4.14 -12.29
CA ASN A 179 -13.65 -2.99 -12.65
C ASN A 179 -12.90 -1.99 -13.56
N LEU A 180 -11.57 -1.92 -13.44
CA LEU A 180 -10.74 -1.02 -14.24
C LEU A 180 -10.38 -1.61 -15.62
N VAL A 181 -9.96 -2.89 -15.67
CA VAL A 181 -9.38 -3.49 -16.89
C VAL A 181 -10.25 -4.59 -17.51
N GLY A 182 -11.35 -4.95 -16.87
CA GLY A 182 -12.21 -6.08 -17.19
C GLY A 182 -11.72 -7.40 -16.58
N PRO A 183 -12.65 -8.37 -16.35
CA PRO A 183 -12.34 -9.60 -15.61
C PRO A 183 -11.27 -10.46 -16.28
N ALA A 184 -11.28 -10.59 -17.60
CA ALA A 184 -10.30 -11.43 -18.29
C ALA A 184 -8.86 -10.93 -18.11
N LYS A 185 -8.63 -9.63 -18.25
CA LYS A 185 -7.29 -9.04 -18.02
C LYS A 185 -6.89 -9.09 -16.54
N ALA A 186 -7.86 -8.94 -15.63
CA ALA A 186 -7.59 -9.06 -14.20
C ALA A 186 -7.15 -10.48 -13.83
N VAL A 187 -7.79 -11.52 -14.37
CA VAL A 187 -7.35 -12.92 -14.19
C VAL A 187 -5.92 -13.11 -14.70
N THR A 188 -5.60 -12.57 -15.88
CA THR A 188 -4.23 -12.63 -16.41
C THR A 188 -3.23 -11.95 -15.47
N MET A 189 -3.55 -10.79 -14.92
CA MET A 189 -2.63 -10.04 -14.04
C MET A 189 -2.49 -10.67 -12.65
N ILE A 190 -3.58 -11.21 -12.08
CA ILE A 190 -3.60 -11.73 -10.71
C ILE A 190 -3.16 -13.19 -10.64
N ILE A 191 -3.48 -13.99 -11.65
CA ILE A 191 -3.31 -15.45 -11.62
C ILE A 191 -2.27 -15.92 -12.65
N GLU A 192 -2.51 -15.63 -13.94
CA GLU A 192 -1.70 -16.23 -15.02
C GLU A 192 -0.27 -15.69 -15.05
N ASN A 193 -0.08 -14.37 -14.95
CA ASN A 193 1.24 -13.76 -14.99
C ASN A 193 2.10 -14.17 -13.79
N PRO A 194 1.61 -14.10 -12.54
CA PRO A 194 2.35 -14.59 -11.38
C PRO A 194 2.74 -16.07 -11.49
N LEU A 195 1.86 -16.93 -11.97
CA LEU A 195 2.14 -18.38 -12.10
C LEU A 195 3.05 -18.72 -13.29
N ASN A 196 3.27 -17.79 -14.21
CA ASN A 196 4.10 -18.00 -15.39
C ASN A 196 5.58 -17.70 -15.12
N THR A 197 6.26 -18.60 -14.43
CA THR A 197 7.66 -18.47 -14.05
C THR A 197 8.63 -18.26 -15.23
N ASN A 198 8.25 -18.65 -16.46
CA ASN A 198 9.07 -18.46 -17.66
C ASN A 198 9.19 -16.99 -18.12
N ARG A 199 8.34 -16.08 -17.66
CA ARG A 199 8.40 -14.66 -17.99
C ARG A 199 9.24 -13.85 -17.02
N VAL A 200 9.39 -14.31 -15.77
CA VAL A 200 10.15 -13.60 -14.72
C VAL A 200 11.65 -13.74 -14.92
N THR A 201 12.12 -14.74 -15.69
CA THR A 201 13.54 -15.03 -15.90
C THR A 201 14.10 -14.55 -17.24
N LYS A 202 13.31 -13.78 -18.02
CA LYS A 202 13.73 -13.24 -19.33
C LYS A 202 13.52 -11.72 -19.37
N GLY A 203 14.11 -11.02 -18.40
CA GLY A 203 14.25 -9.57 -18.42
C GLY A 203 15.73 -9.21 -18.40
#